data_924b1d57957294d88eefb3918c289239
#
_entry.id   924b1d57957294d88eefb3918c289239
#
_cell.length_a   1.000
_cell.length_b   1.000
_cell.length_c   1.000
_cell.angle_alpha   90.00
_cell.angle_beta   90.00
_cell.angle_gamma   90.00
#
_symmetry.space_group_name_H-M   'P 1'
#
loop_
_entity.id
_entity.type
_entity.pdbx_description
1 polymer ?
#
loop_
_entity_poly.entity_id
_entity_poly.type
_entity_poly.pdbx_seq_one_letter_code
_entity_poly.pdbx_strand_id
1 'polypeptide(L)'
;MDFQAIYLRNKFWIKDYLNGSPIGKPYKEVKYIQEHSAEEGKEIRESALHSLMDYARAHSAFYKNVKGYNLKDFPIMNKASLIEHYDDIRVKEDEIPGQVGPVHIQTTSGSTGTPFKIPQDTRKRMRRIAELKYFGAIAGFKTHDKLIHLRTWNKWQQKTSKQIKSENIIPFDIASMGDDDLKRLCELTISSKAVCLRGYASSLGKLAQYADGKGYKFPHLKLAIAGAESLQDDVRQLFKRVMKADIQSQYANEECGILAQERVPTKDTDNPMYWNYASYFFEVLKFDSDEPVEYGELGRIVITDLYNYAFPLIRYDNGDTAVLLPPDEFSNGYPVLGKLFGRRFDLTYSVDNKAISPLSYGRILKHYDSIAQWQVIQNSKTDFVVKLVMRREDDSVVKMISQFKEFLGEAANISIEYVNDIPVLASGKRKPVVNNWKR
;
A
#
# COMPACT_ATOMS: atom_id res chain seq x y z
N MET A 1 -23.69 1.90 21.58
CA MET A 1 -22.32 1.55 22.07
C MET A 1 -22.15 0.04 21.85
N ASP A 2 -21.06 -0.43 21.21
CA ASP A 2 -20.84 -1.88 21.00
C ASP A 2 -20.09 -2.44 22.22
N PHE A 3 -20.85 -3.06 23.15
CA PHE A 3 -20.32 -3.67 24.36
C PHE A 3 -19.35 -4.83 24.07
N GLN A 4 -19.59 -5.58 22.97
CA GLN A 4 -18.70 -6.67 22.58
C GLN A 4 -17.34 -6.13 22.16
N ALA A 5 -17.30 -5.06 21.37
CA ALA A 5 -16.07 -4.42 20.95
C ALA A 5 -15.26 -3.89 22.16
N ILE A 6 -15.96 -3.27 23.14
CA ILE A 6 -15.33 -2.78 24.37
C ILE A 6 -14.72 -3.93 25.18
N TYR A 7 -15.49 -5.01 25.37
CA TYR A 7 -15.02 -6.18 26.11
C TYR A 7 -13.79 -6.80 25.43
N LEU A 8 -13.83 -7.05 24.12
CA LEU A 8 -12.72 -7.65 23.38
C LEU A 8 -11.48 -6.76 23.39
N ARG A 9 -11.65 -5.45 23.28
CA ARG A 9 -10.57 -4.45 23.35
C ARG A 9 -9.88 -4.48 24.72
N ASN A 10 -10.66 -4.41 25.80
CA ASN A 10 -10.10 -4.46 27.14
C ASN A 10 -9.39 -5.78 27.43
N LYS A 11 -10.01 -6.90 27.05
CA LYS A 11 -9.41 -8.23 27.16
C LYS A 11 -8.09 -8.33 26.40
N PHE A 12 -8.01 -7.77 25.20
CA PHE A 12 -6.79 -7.75 24.40
C PHE A 12 -5.66 -7.01 25.11
N TRP A 13 -5.90 -5.77 25.57
CA TRP A 13 -4.86 -4.96 26.21
C TRP A 13 -4.47 -5.48 27.60
N ILE A 14 -5.41 -6.01 28.38
CA ILE A 14 -5.11 -6.66 29.67
C ILE A 14 -4.23 -7.88 29.43
N LYS A 15 -4.57 -8.73 28.45
CA LYS A 15 -3.76 -9.90 28.12
C LYS A 15 -2.36 -9.51 27.65
N ASP A 16 -2.24 -8.49 26.81
CA ASP A 16 -0.95 -7.96 26.36
C ASP A 16 -0.11 -7.48 27.54
N TYR A 17 -0.71 -6.71 28.45
CA TYR A 17 -0.06 -6.22 29.66
C TYR A 17 0.46 -7.38 30.53
N LEU A 18 -0.37 -8.38 30.79
CA LEU A 18 0.00 -9.56 31.60
C LEU A 18 1.13 -10.38 30.95
N ASN A 19 1.30 -10.30 29.64
CA ASN A 19 2.39 -10.95 28.90
C ASN A 19 3.63 -10.04 28.72
N GLY A 20 3.77 -8.96 29.48
CA GLY A 20 4.91 -8.03 29.42
C GLY A 20 4.82 -6.97 28.33
N SER A 21 3.61 -6.75 27.78
CA SER A 21 3.28 -5.72 26.77
C SER A 21 4.08 -5.84 25.46
N PRO A 22 4.14 -7.03 24.83
CA PRO A 22 4.86 -7.21 23.58
C PRO A 22 4.31 -6.35 22.43
N ILE A 23 3.02 -5.96 22.50
CA ILE A 23 2.37 -5.06 21.53
C ILE A 23 2.24 -3.65 22.12
N GLY A 24 1.96 -3.52 23.40
CA GLY A 24 1.73 -2.25 24.06
C GLY A 24 2.97 -1.34 24.10
N LYS A 25 4.17 -1.91 24.28
CA LYS A 25 5.42 -1.14 24.21
C LYS A 25 5.66 -0.55 22.82
N PRO A 26 5.71 -1.34 21.73
CA PRO A 26 5.85 -0.79 20.39
C PRO A 26 4.68 0.12 19.99
N TYR A 27 3.45 -0.12 20.47
CA TYR A 27 2.31 0.80 20.24
C TYR A 27 2.57 2.19 20.82
N LYS A 28 3.07 2.27 22.06
CA LYS A 28 3.39 3.55 22.70
C LYS A 28 4.52 4.28 21.98
N GLU A 29 5.54 3.55 21.54
CA GLU A 29 6.66 4.12 20.78
C GLU A 29 6.21 4.63 19.41
N VAL A 30 5.42 3.82 18.66
CA VAL A 30 4.82 4.26 17.38
C VAL A 30 4.00 5.52 17.58
N LYS A 31 3.16 5.53 18.61
CA LYS A 31 2.34 6.70 18.96
C LYS A 31 3.21 7.91 19.27
N TYR A 32 4.23 7.75 20.10
CA TYR A 32 5.12 8.84 20.47
C TYR A 32 5.78 9.46 19.23
N ILE A 33 6.44 8.67 18.41
CA ILE A 33 7.15 9.18 17.22
C ILE A 33 6.19 9.82 16.20
N GLN A 34 4.99 9.26 16.02
CA GLN A 34 4.02 9.76 15.04
C GLN A 34 3.27 11.02 15.50
N GLU A 35 3.17 11.26 16.82
CA GLU A 35 2.41 12.39 17.38
C GLU A 35 3.31 13.53 17.89
N HIS A 36 4.63 13.34 17.94
CA HIS A 36 5.60 14.36 18.31
C HIS A 36 6.39 14.84 17.10
N SER A 37 7.12 15.93 17.26
CA SER A 37 7.92 16.52 16.20
C SER A 37 9.03 15.57 15.71
N ALA A 38 9.46 15.78 14.47
CA ALA A 38 10.55 15.02 13.88
C ALA A 38 11.83 15.09 14.72
N GLU A 39 12.09 16.22 15.39
CA GLU A 39 13.25 16.41 16.26
C GLU A 39 13.12 15.61 17.56
N GLU A 40 11.94 15.61 18.22
CA GLU A 40 11.69 14.79 19.42
C GLU A 40 11.76 13.28 19.16
N GLY A 41 11.35 12.83 17.98
CA GLY A 41 11.44 11.42 17.57
C GLY A 41 12.81 10.99 17.03
N LYS A 42 13.73 11.93 16.79
CA LYS A 42 14.98 11.70 16.06
C LYS A 42 15.90 10.71 16.75
N GLU A 43 16.20 10.92 18.02
CA GLU A 43 17.12 10.06 18.79
C GLU A 43 16.67 8.59 18.78
N ILE A 44 15.38 8.33 18.99
CA ILE A 44 14.82 6.96 18.99
C ILE A 44 15.01 6.31 17.62
N ARG A 45 14.73 7.05 16.55
CA ARG A 45 14.82 6.56 15.17
C ARG A 45 16.26 6.33 14.73
N GLU A 46 17.15 7.25 15.02
CA GLU A 46 18.59 7.14 14.71
C GLU A 46 19.22 5.99 15.50
N SER A 47 18.90 5.85 16.77
CA SER A 47 19.35 4.71 17.60
C SER A 47 18.87 3.37 17.03
N ALA A 48 17.60 3.29 16.59
CA ALA A 48 17.08 2.07 15.96
C ALA A 48 17.78 1.76 14.62
N LEU A 49 18.07 2.80 13.81
CA LEU A 49 18.78 2.66 12.55
C LEU A 49 20.21 2.17 12.75
N HIS A 50 20.96 2.79 13.67
CA HIS A 50 22.33 2.38 13.98
C HIS A 50 22.37 0.94 14.54
N SER A 51 21.44 0.62 15.45
CA SER A 51 21.30 -0.75 15.99
C SER A 51 21.05 -1.79 14.90
N LEU A 52 20.20 -1.48 13.92
CA LEU A 52 19.94 -2.36 12.78
C LEU A 52 21.20 -2.52 11.90
N MET A 53 21.87 -1.41 11.56
CA MET A 53 23.07 -1.44 10.72
C MET A 53 24.22 -2.22 11.37
N ASP A 54 24.46 -2.00 12.66
CA ASP A 54 25.49 -2.72 13.43
C ASP A 54 25.16 -4.21 13.52
N TYR A 55 23.89 -4.54 13.81
CA TYR A 55 23.43 -5.91 13.86
C TYR A 55 23.55 -6.61 12.49
N ALA A 56 23.15 -5.95 11.41
CA ALA A 56 23.25 -6.51 10.07
C ALA A 56 24.71 -6.80 9.68
N ARG A 57 25.64 -5.94 10.02
CA ARG A 57 27.08 -6.19 9.80
C ARG A 57 27.64 -7.33 10.65
N ALA A 58 27.15 -7.51 11.85
CA ALA A 58 27.61 -8.56 12.75
C ALA A 58 27.08 -9.96 12.36
N HIS A 59 25.82 -10.04 11.88
CA HIS A 59 25.08 -11.31 11.76
C HIS A 59 24.67 -11.70 10.33
N SER A 60 24.68 -10.76 9.34
CA SER A 60 24.38 -11.07 7.95
C SER A 60 25.66 -11.22 7.14
N ALA A 61 25.83 -12.35 6.47
CA ALA A 61 26.99 -12.59 5.61
C ALA A 61 27.09 -11.57 4.47
N PHE A 62 25.96 -11.05 3.98
CA PHE A 62 25.88 -10.03 2.94
C PHE A 62 26.42 -8.69 3.41
N TYR A 63 26.02 -8.22 4.61
CA TYR A 63 26.36 -6.89 5.09
C TYR A 63 27.68 -6.79 5.85
N LYS A 64 28.32 -7.90 6.22
CA LYS A 64 29.56 -7.90 7.01
C LYS A 64 30.73 -7.15 6.39
N ASN A 65 30.72 -6.98 5.06
CA ASN A 65 31.78 -6.29 4.31
C ASN A 65 31.50 -4.79 4.08
N VAL A 66 30.35 -4.28 4.53
CA VAL A 66 30.04 -2.85 4.46
C VAL A 66 30.94 -2.09 5.42
N LYS A 67 31.82 -1.22 4.88
CA LYS A 67 32.87 -0.56 5.66
C LYS A 67 32.44 0.75 6.33
N GLY A 68 31.40 1.38 5.86
CA GLY A 68 30.91 2.67 6.38
C GLY A 68 29.94 2.53 7.56
N TYR A 69 29.64 3.65 8.20
CA TYR A 69 28.70 3.75 9.33
C TYR A 69 27.43 4.51 8.99
N ASN A 70 27.36 5.07 7.78
CA ASN A 70 26.21 5.82 7.31
C ASN A 70 25.27 4.91 6.52
N LEU A 71 23.99 5.23 6.50
CA LEU A 71 23.00 4.49 5.70
C LEU A 71 23.38 4.44 4.21
N LYS A 72 23.96 5.50 3.66
CA LYS A 72 24.40 5.59 2.26
C LYS A 72 25.54 4.61 1.90
N ASP A 73 26.24 4.06 2.86
CA ASP A 73 27.30 3.08 2.65
C ASP A 73 26.73 1.67 2.37
N PHE A 74 25.45 1.46 2.68
CA PHE A 74 24.76 0.21 2.37
C PHE A 74 24.21 0.25 0.93
N PRO A 75 24.31 -0.89 0.20
CA PRO A 75 23.82 -0.96 -1.17
C PRO A 75 22.29 -0.85 -1.23
N ILE A 76 21.78 -0.23 -2.29
CA ILE A 76 20.35 -0.27 -2.58
C ILE A 76 20.02 -1.62 -3.17
N MET A 77 19.07 -2.32 -2.53
CA MET A 77 18.64 -3.66 -2.90
C MET A 77 17.25 -3.60 -3.50
N ASN A 78 17.05 -4.20 -4.66
CA ASN A 78 15.72 -4.44 -5.20
C ASN A 78 15.26 -5.89 -4.92
N LYS A 79 14.03 -6.23 -5.30
CA LYS A 79 13.48 -7.57 -5.04
C LYS A 79 14.31 -8.69 -5.66
N ALA A 80 14.86 -8.49 -6.86
CA ALA A 80 15.69 -9.51 -7.53
C ALA A 80 16.99 -9.74 -6.74
N SER A 81 17.67 -8.67 -6.35
CA SER A 81 18.88 -8.75 -5.54
C SER A 81 18.62 -9.38 -4.15
N LEU A 82 17.46 -9.09 -3.53
CA LEU A 82 17.09 -9.75 -2.27
C LEU A 82 16.84 -11.26 -2.42
N ILE A 83 16.33 -11.70 -3.57
CA ILE A 83 16.15 -13.13 -3.86
C ILE A 83 17.51 -13.78 -4.14
N GLU A 84 18.37 -13.15 -4.91
CA GLU A 84 19.72 -13.63 -5.24
C GLU A 84 20.58 -13.84 -4.00
N HIS A 85 20.53 -12.87 -3.06
CA HIS A 85 21.32 -12.90 -1.83
C HIS A 85 20.53 -13.36 -0.59
N TYR A 86 19.44 -14.10 -0.79
CA TYR A 86 18.50 -14.44 0.27
C TYR A 86 19.16 -15.09 1.49
N ASP A 87 19.98 -16.13 1.26
CA ASP A 87 20.61 -16.87 2.34
C ASP A 87 21.75 -16.08 3.02
N ASP A 88 22.39 -15.17 2.29
CA ASP A 88 23.45 -14.31 2.82
C ASP A 88 22.87 -13.14 3.66
N ILE A 89 21.66 -12.66 3.34
CA ILE A 89 20.98 -11.60 4.10
C ILE A 89 20.34 -12.18 5.36
N ARG A 90 19.76 -13.37 5.26
CA ARG A 90 19.03 -14.03 6.35
C ARG A 90 19.94 -14.29 7.55
N VAL A 91 19.44 -13.95 8.75
CA VAL A 91 20.12 -14.23 10.01
C VAL A 91 19.60 -15.55 10.58
N LYS A 92 20.48 -16.30 11.27
CA LYS A 92 20.13 -17.55 11.94
C LYS A 92 19.19 -17.27 13.11
N GLU A 93 18.23 -18.18 13.35
CA GLU A 93 17.19 -17.98 14.36
C GLU A 93 17.73 -17.84 15.77
N ASP A 94 18.81 -18.56 16.12
CA ASP A 94 19.48 -18.52 17.41
C ASP A 94 20.29 -17.26 17.66
N GLU A 95 20.59 -16.49 16.59
CA GLU A 95 21.28 -15.21 16.68
C GLU A 95 20.31 -14.01 16.78
N ILE A 96 18.98 -14.24 16.65
CA ILE A 96 17.99 -13.15 16.66
C ILE A 96 17.61 -12.77 18.10
N PRO A 97 17.89 -11.53 18.56
CA PRO A 97 17.61 -11.13 19.93
C PRO A 97 16.10 -11.15 20.27
N GLY A 98 15.76 -11.90 21.32
CA GLY A 98 14.37 -11.97 21.81
C GLY A 98 13.41 -12.73 20.91
N GLN A 99 13.91 -13.57 19.99
CA GLN A 99 13.09 -14.47 19.20
C GLN A 99 12.38 -15.49 20.08
N VAL A 100 11.06 -15.65 19.87
CA VAL A 100 10.22 -16.62 20.56
C VAL A 100 9.53 -17.52 19.54
N GLY A 101 9.85 -18.80 19.57
CA GLY A 101 9.35 -19.78 18.60
C GLY A 101 9.97 -19.60 17.21
N PRO A 102 9.44 -20.28 16.18
CA PRO A 102 9.99 -20.22 14.83
C PRO A 102 9.76 -18.84 14.19
N VAL A 103 10.71 -18.40 13.37
CA VAL A 103 10.60 -17.18 12.57
C VAL A 103 9.42 -17.29 11.60
N HIS A 104 8.58 -16.27 11.55
CA HIS A 104 7.43 -16.24 10.65
C HIS A 104 7.88 -15.93 9.22
N ILE A 105 7.45 -16.75 8.26
CA ILE A 105 7.70 -16.49 6.84
C ILE A 105 6.51 -15.76 6.22
N GLN A 106 6.70 -14.49 5.91
CA GLN A 106 5.73 -13.70 5.16
C GLN A 106 5.93 -13.91 3.66
N THR A 107 4.87 -14.25 2.93
CA THR A 107 4.94 -14.51 1.48
C THR A 107 4.22 -13.43 0.71
N THR A 108 4.88 -12.88 -0.32
CA THR A 108 4.27 -11.92 -1.24
C THR A 108 3.52 -12.64 -2.36
N SER A 109 2.49 -12.00 -2.93
CA SER A 109 1.69 -12.58 -4.02
C SER A 109 2.42 -12.71 -5.37
N GLY A 110 3.68 -12.23 -5.46
CA GLY A 110 4.52 -12.40 -6.64
C GLY A 110 3.93 -11.79 -7.91
N SER A 111 3.73 -10.48 -7.97
CA SER A 111 3.29 -9.78 -9.20
C SER A 111 4.23 -9.97 -10.41
N THR A 112 5.43 -10.50 -10.20
CA THR A 112 6.42 -10.89 -11.22
C THR A 112 6.46 -12.40 -11.44
N GLY A 113 5.47 -13.16 -10.91
CA GLY A 113 5.38 -14.62 -11.07
C GLY A 113 6.05 -15.43 -9.95
N THR A 114 7.10 -14.93 -9.31
CA THR A 114 7.77 -15.66 -8.21
C THR A 114 7.41 -15.03 -6.86
N PRO A 115 6.74 -15.78 -5.94
CA PRO A 115 6.50 -15.32 -4.59
C PRO A 115 7.82 -15.10 -3.85
N PHE A 116 7.96 -13.94 -3.21
CA PHE A 116 9.10 -13.67 -2.34
C PHE A 116 8.72 -13.97 -0.89
N LYS A 117 9.59 -14.70 -0.20
CA LYS A 117 9.42 -15.11 1.19
C LYS A 117 10.33 -14.27 2.07
N ILE A 118 9.77 -13.53 3.02
CA ILE A 118 10.54 -12.70 3.96
C ILE A 118 10.39 -13.26 5.37
N PRO A 119 11.50 -13.67 6.01
CA PRO A 119 11.53 -13.97 7.43
C PRO A 119 11.21 -12.72 8.26
N GLN A 120 10.31 -12.85 9.23
CA GLN A 120 9.96 -11.81 10.18
C GLN A 120 10.08 -12.34 11.60
N ASP A 121 10.93 -11.73 12.40
CA ASP A 121 11.13 -12.10 13.79
C ASP A 121 9.94 -11.69 14.69
N THR A 122 9.97 -12.12 15.93
CA THR A 122 8.94 -11.83 16.92
C THR A 122 8.75 -10.32 17.12
N ARG A 123 9.84 -9.54 17.16
CA ARG A 123 9.81 -8.08 17.31
C ARG A 123 9.05 -7.44 16.15
N LYS A 124 9.40 -7.79 14.90
CA LYS A 124 8.74 -7.30 13.70
C LYS A 124 7.25 -7.65 13.69
N ARG A 125 6.89 -8.88 14.05
CA ARG A 125 5.49 -9.33 14.13
C ARG A 125 4.67 -8.52 15.13
N MET A 126 5.20 -8.29 16.33
CA MET A 126 4.53 -7.49 17.37
C MET A 126 4.41 -6.02 16.94
N ARG A 127 5.45 -5.49 16.30
CA ARG A 127 5.46 -4.12 15.75
C ARG A 127 4.37 -3.93 14.70
N ARG A 128 4.24 -4.84 13.73
CA ARG A 128 3.16 -4.79 12.72
C ARG A 128 1.76 -4.79 13.34
N ILE A 129 1.55 -5.54 14.42
CA ILE A 129 0.27 -5.51 15.14
C ILE A 129 0.06 -4.15 15.80
N ALA A 130 1.08 -3.59 16.44
CA ALA A 130 1.03 -2.26 17.05
C ALA A 130 0.70 -1.17 16.02
N GLU A 131 1.35 -1.19 14.87
CA GLU A 131 1.08 -0.29 13.74
C GLU A 131 -0.38 -0.39 13.26
N LEU A 132 -0.90 -1.60 13.04
CA LEU A 132 -2.30 -1.80 12.68
C LEU A 132 -3.27 -1.19 13.70
N LYS A 133 -2.94 -1.28 15.00
CA LYS A 133 -3.76 -0.69 16.07
C LYS A 133 -3.66 0.83 16.10
N TYR A 134 -2.45 1.37 15.92
CA TYR A 134 -2.22 2.81 15.91
C TYR A 134 -2.86 3.48 14.69
N PHE A 135 -2.54 3.03 13.48
CA PHE A 135 -3.06 3.60 12.24
C PHE A 135 -4.58 3.43 12.11
N GLY A 136 -5.14 2.34 12.66
CA GLY A 136 -6.57 2.20 12.81
C GLY A 136 -7.16 3.25 13.76
N ALA A 137 -6.55 3.44 14.93
CA ALA A 137 -7.06 4.36 15.97
C ALA A 137 -7.09 5.82 15.50
N ILE A 138 -6.04 6.30 14.82
CA ILE A 138 -6.02 7.68 14.28
C ILE A 138 -7.02 7.87 13.14
N ALA A 139 -7.42 6.81 12.46
CA ALA A 139 -8.48 6.82 11.47
C ALA A 139 -9.90 6.70 12.07
N GLY A 140 -10.01 6.61 13.40
CA GLY A 140 -11.30 6.46 14.09
C GLY A 140 -11.79 5.01 14.22
N PHE A 141 -11.01 4.02 13.77
CA PHE A 141 -11.26 2.59 13.94
C PHE A 141 -10.52 2.07 15.18
N LYS A 142 -11.23 1.90 16.29
CA LYS A 142 -10.63 1.37 17.52
C LYS A 142 -10.44 -0.14 17.43
N THR A 143 -9.39 -0.64 18.06
CA THR A 143 -9.11 -2.08 18.19
C THR A 143 -10.39 -2.86 18.56
N HIS A 144 -10.69 -3.89 17.78
CA HIS A 144 -11.88 -4.74 17.86
C HIS A 144 -13.25 -4.07 17.60
N ASP A 145 -13.30 -2.87 17.03
CA ASP A 145 -14.53 -2.43 16.37
C ASP A 145 -14.89 -3.40 15.26
N LYS A 146 -16.17 -3.50 14.90
CA LYS A 146 -16.64 -4.44 13.88
C LYS A 146 -16.08 -4.07 12.50
N LEU A 147 -15.31 -4.99 11.91
CA LEU A 147 -14.66 -4.84 10.61
C LEU A 147 -15.16 -5.90 9.62
N ILE A 148 -15.56 -5.49 8.42
CA ILE A 148 -15.67 -6.40 7.28
C ILE A 148 -14.40 -6.28 6.43
N HIS A 149 -13.70 -7.39 6.24
CA HIS A 149 -12.46 -7.44 5.50
C HIS A 149 -12.67 -8.09 4.13
N LEU A 150 -12.66 -7.27 3.10
CA LEU A 150 -12.86 -7.62 1.69
C LEU A 150 -11.52 -8.01 1.07
N ARG A 151 -11.34 -9.26 0.73
CA ARG A 151 -10.17 -9.75 0.00
C ARG A 151 -10.45 -11.11 -0.63
N THR A 152 -9.60 -11.54 -1.57
CA THR A 152 -9.57 -12.94 -1.99
C THR A 152 -8.94 -13.77 -0.88
N TRP A 153 -9.71 -14.69 -0.29
CA TRP A 153 -9.28 -15.51 0.83
C TRP A 153 -8.69 -16.85 0.35
N ASN A 154 -7.38 -16.91 0.23
CA ASN A 154 -6.69 -18.16 -0.07
C ASN A 154 -6.71 -19.10 1.16
N LYS A 155 -6.58 -20.42 0.93
CA LYS A 155 -6.65 -21.44 1.99
C LYS A 155 -5.74 -21.15 3.18
N TRP A 156 -4.52 -20.67 2.95
CA TRP A 156 -3.55 -20.33 4.01
C TRP A 156 -3.81 -18.98 4.71
N GLN A 157 -4.71 -18.17 4.21
CA GLN A 157 -5.09 -16.86 4.80
C GLN A 157 -6.40 -16.93 5.56
N GLN A 158 -7.10 -18.06 5.49
CA GLN A 158 -8.37 -18.23 6.18
C GLN A 158 -8.18 -18.13 7.69
N LYS A 159 -9.02 -17.35 8.33
CA LYS A 159 -9.07 -17.23 9.78
C LYS A 159 -9.96 -18.30 10.38
N THR A 160 -9.51 -18.87 11.49
CA THR A 160 -10.36 -19.79 12.27
C THR A 160 -11.56 -19.05 12.86
N SER A 161 -12.66 -19.78 13.15
CA SER A 161 -13.83 -19.18 13.82
C SER A 161 -13.48 -18.50 15.15
N LYS A 162 -12.47 -19.02 15.86
CA LYS A 162 -11.96 -18.42 17.10
C LYS A 162 -11.28 -17.08 16.84
N GLN A 163 -10.45 -16.97 15.80
CA GLN A 163 -9.80 -15.71 15.40
C GLN A 163 -10.82 -14.67 14.93
N ILE A 164 -11.78 -15.06 14.08
CA ILE A 164 -12.86 -14.20 13.60
C ILE A 164 -13.61 -13.57 14.78
N LYS A 165 -14.04 -14.39 15.75
CA LYS A 165 -14.74 -13.93 16.95
C LYS A 165 -13.86 -13.04 17.84
N SER A 166 -12.61 -13.43 18.08
CA SER A 166 -11.70 -12.70 18.98
C SER A 166 -11.24 -11.36 18.39
N GLU A 167 -11.12 -11.25 17.08
CA GLU A 167 -10.73 -10.02 16.39
C GLU A 167 -11.93 -9.13 16.01
N ASN A 168 -13.16 -9.63 16.12
CA ASN A 168 -14.40 -8.98 15.69
C ASN A 168 -14.41 -8.63 14.20
N ILE A 169 -13.87 -9.53 13.38
CA ILE A 169 -13.73 -9.37 11.93
C ILE A 169 -14.71 -10.30 11.21
N ILE A 170 -15.28 -9.82 10.12
CA ILE A 170 -16.08 -10.61 9.18
C ILE A 170 -15.28 -10.71 7.88
N PRO A 171 -14.74 -11.89 7.53
CA PRO A 171 -14.14 -12.11 6.21
C PRO A 171 -15.24 -12.08 5.13
N PHE A 172 -14.99 -11.35 4.04
CA PHE A 172 -15.83 -11.35 2.86
C PHE A 172 -14.97 -11.61 1.63
N ASP A 173 -15.27 -12.69 0.89
CA ASP A 173 -14.52 -13.05 -0.30
C ASP A 173 -14.97 -12.19 -1.49
N ILE A 174 -13.99 -11.66 -2.22
CA ILE A 174 -14.18 -10.81 -3.39
C ILE A 174 -13.67 -11.47 -4.68
N ALA A 175 -13.45 -12.78 -4.68
CA ALA A 175 -13.04 -13.51 -5.88
C ALA A 175 -14.09 -13.38 -7.00
N SER A 176 -15.37 -13.31 -6.64
CA SER A 176 -16.44 -12.80 -7.49
C SER A 176 -17.12 -11.61 -6.80
N MET A 177 -17.56 -10.62 -7.55
CA MET A 177 -18.34 -9.48 -7.07
C MET A 177 -19.44 -9.15 -8.06
N GLY A 178 -20.37 -10.12 -8.23
CA GLY A 178 -21.60 -9.91 -8.96
C GLY A 178 -22.66 -9.19 -8.11
N ASP A 179 -23.82 -8.93 -8.70
CA ASP A 179 -24.90 -8.17 -8.06
C ASP A 179 -25.40 -8.83 -6.76
N ASP A 180 -25.47 -10.17 -6.72
CA ASP A 180 -25.88 -10.90 -5.52
C ASP A 180 -24.86 -10.76 -4.38
N ASP A 181 -23.56 -10.79 -4.70
CA ASP A 181 -22.50 -10.59 -3.72
C ASP A 181 -22.53 -9.16 -3.18
N LEU A 182 -22.74 -8.17 -4.05
CA LEU A 182 -22.81 -6.76 -3.68
C LEU A 182 -24.05 -6.48 -2.83
N LYS A 183 -25.19 -7.09 -3.17
CA LYS A 183 -26.41 -7.05 -2.34
C LYS A 183 -26.14 -7.61 -0.96
N ARG A 184 -25.60 -8.84 -0.90
CA ARG A 184 -25.24 -9.51 0.36
C ARG A 184 -24.27 -8.68 1.19
N LEU A 185 -23.28 -8.01 0.55
CA LEU A 185 -22.33 -7.15 1.26
C LEU A 185 -23.00 -5.90 1.84
N CYS A 186 -23.93 -5.26 1.12
CA CYS A 186 -24.72 -4.15 1.64
C CYS A 186 -25.52 -4.58 2.89
N GLU A 187 -26.27 -5.69 2.78
CA GLU A 187 -27.09 -6.23 3.87
C GLU A 187 -26.23 -6.64 5.07
N LEU A 188 -25.09 -7.28 4.82
CA LEU A 188 -24.13 -7.66 5.86
C LEU A 188 -23.54 -6.43 6.57
N THR A 189 -23.20 -5.39 5.82
CA THR A 189 -22.66 -4.14 6.40
C THR A 189 -23.66 -3.50 7.36
N ILE A 190 -24.95 -3.54 7.01
CA ILE A 190 -26.03 -2.98 7.83
C ILE A 190 -26.31 -3.90 9.03
N SER A 191 -26.57 -5.18 8.80
CA SER A 191 -27.02 -6.12 9.84
C SER A 191 -25.94 -6.40 10.89
N SER A 192 -24.66 -6.47 10.48
CA SER A 192 -23.55 -6.66 11.41
C SER A 192 -23.19 -5.39 12.20
N LYS A 193 -23.75 -4.24 11.84
CA LYS A 193 -23.38 -2.92 12.39
C LYS A 193 -21.88 -2.64 12.19
N ALA A 194 -21.33 -3.00 11.01
CA ALA A 194 -19.93 -2.78 10.72
C ALA A 194 -19.55 -1.30 10.81
N VAL A 195 -18.45 -1.02 11.50
CA VAL A 195 -17.91 0.33 11.68
C VAL A 195 -16.91 0.67 10.57
N CYS A 196 -16.21 -0.36 10.06
CA CYS A 196 -15.18 -0.22 9.04
C CYS A 196 -15.30 -1.28 7.96
N LEU A 197 -15.07 -0.88 6.72
CA LEU A 197 -14.77 -1.76 5.60
C LEU A 197 -13.29 -1.65 5.27
N ARG A 198 -12.61 -2.78 5.07
CA ARG A 198 -11.22 -2.77 4.58
C ARG A 198 -11.13 -3.64 3.33
N GLY A 199 -10.56 -3.11 2.26
CA GLY A 199 -10.47 -3.86 1.02
C GLY A 199 -9.73 -3.13 -0.09
N TYR A 200 -9.83 -3.67 -1.31
CA TYR A 200 -9.28 -3.04 -2.50
C TYR A 200 -10.11 -1.82 -2.88
N ALA A 201 -9.45 -0.77 -3.38
CA ALA A 201 -10.14 0.44 -3.83
C ALA A 201 -11.23 0.13 -4.87
N SER A 202 -10.94 -0.77 -5.83
CA SER A 202 -11.89 -1.23 -6.84
C SER A 202 -13.11 -1.94 -6.25
N SER A 203 -12.93 -2.77 -5.22
CA SER A 203 -14.04 -3.50 -4.55
C SER A 203 -14.94 -2.55 -3.77
N LEU A 204 -14.35 -1.58 -3.07
CA LEU A 204 -15.09 -0.54 -2.36
C LEU A 204 -15.85 0.38 -3.33
N GLY A 205 -15.24 0.71 -4.47
CA GLY A 205 -15.89 1.47 -5.54
C GLY A 205 -17.09 0.75 -6.14
N LYS A 206 -16.95 -0.57 -6.44
CA LYS A 206 -18.07 -1.39 -6.93
C LYS A 206 -19.22 -1.45 -5.93
N LEU A 207 -18.93 -1.57 -4.63
CA LEU A 207 -19.94 -1.57 -3.59
C LEU A 207 -20.71 -0.23 -3.57
N ALA A 208 -20.00 0.89 -3.61
CA ALA A 208 -20.61 2.21 -3.63
C ALA A 208 -21.46 2.41 -4.90
N GLN A 209 -20.95 2.00 -6.05
CA GLN A 209 -21.68 2.06 -7.33
C GLN A 209 -22.95 1.21 -7.30
N TYR A 210 -22.89 0.00 -6.73
CA TYR A 210 -24.08 -0.87 -6.59
C TYR A 210 -25.13 -0.26 -5.66
N ALA A 211 -24.71 0.33 -4.54
CA ALA A 211 -25.60 0.90 -3.54
C ALA A 211 -26.23 2.23 -3.99
N ASP A 212 -25.62 2.91 -4.98
CA ASP A 212 -26.10 4.20 -5.48
C ASP A 212 -27.52 4.08 -6.06
N GLY A 213 -28.41 4.95 -5.62
CA GLY A 213 -29.82 4.97 -6.03
C GLY A 213 -30.70 3.84 -5.48
N LYS A 214 -30.14 2.86 -4.73
CA LYS A 214 -30.90 1.70 -4.20
C LYS A 214 -31.44 1.90 -2.77
N GLY A 215 -31.27 3.08 -2.19
CA GLY A 215 -31.87 3.41 -0.88
C GLY A 215 -31.20 2.78 0.34
N TYR A 216 -30.07 2.09 0.20
CA TYR A 216 -29.31 1.58 1.34
C TYR A 216 -28.84 2.70 2.27
N LYS A 217 -28.92 2.45 3.59
CA LYS A 217 -28.40 3.34 4.63
C LYS A 217 -27.43 2.57 5.52
N PHE A 218 -26.26 3.13 5.77
CA PHE A 218 -25.18 2.50 6.54
C PHE A 218 -24.91 3.26 7.85
N PRO A 219 -25.84 3.28 8.82
CA PRO A 219 -25.79 4.20 9.98
C PRO A 219 -24.63 3.96 10.93
N HIS A 220 -24.00 2.79 10.87
CA HIS A 220 -22.89 2.43 11.74
C HIS A 220 -21.53 2.52 11.05
N LEU A 221 -21.51 2.54 9.71
CA LEU A 221 -20.27 2.65 8.94
C LEU A 221 -19.69 4.05 9.09
N LYS A 222 -18.43 4.13 9.49
CA LYS A 222 -17.71 5.39 9.69
C LYS A 222 -16.55 5.55 8.72
N LEU A 223 -15.93 4.44 8.33
CA LEU A 223 -14.66 4.44 7.61
C LEU A 223 -14.58 3.29 6.63
N ALA A 224 -13.93 3.53 5.49
CA ALA A 224 -13.33 2.49 4.68
C ALA A 224 -11.81 2.71 4.57
N ILE A 225 -11.05 1.61 4.60
CA ILE A 225 -9.60 1.60 4.36
C ILE A 225 -9.34 0.91 3.03
N ALA A 226 -8.98 1.70 2.04
CA ALA A 226 -8.61 1.22 0.71
C ALA A 226 -7.11 0.91 0.68
N GLY A 227 -6.75 -0.29 0.25
CA GLY A 227 -5.36 -0.71 0.12
C GLY A 227 -5.10 -1.51 -1.15
N ALA A 228 -3.83 -1.85 -1.38
CA ALA A 228 -3.33 -2.65 -2.49
C ALA A 228 -3.53 -2.08 -3.91
N GLU A 229 -4.30 -1.04 -4.06
CA GLU A 229 -4.59 -0.32 -5.31
C GLU A 229 -4.70 1.17 -5.01
N SER A 230 -4.43 2.02 -6.02
CA SER A 230 -4.63 3.47 -5.88
C SER A 230 -6.12 3.80 -5.77
N LEU A 231 -6.49 4.56 -4.76
CA LEU A 231 -7.84 5.07 -4.58
C LEU A 231 -8.01 6.31 -5.47
N GLN A 232 -8.89 6.20 -6.47
CA GLN A 232 -9.19 7.29 -7.39
C GLN A 232 -10.15 8.30 -6.74
N ASP A 233 -10.04 9.58 -7.11
CA ASP A 233 -10.85 10.65 -6.51
C ASP A 233 -12.35 10.48 -6.79
N ASP A 234 -12.74 10.02 -7.98
CA ASP A 234 -14.13 9.72 -8.33
C ASP A 234 -14.71 8.57 -7.48
N VAL A 235 -13.93 7.52 -7.23
CA VAL A 235 -14.31 6.43 -6.31
C VAL A 235 -14.47 6.96 -4.89
N ARG A 236 -13.57 7.82 -4.44
CA ARG A 236 -13.66 8.48 -3.13
C ARG A 236 -14.93 9.30 -2.99
N GLN A 237 -15.19 10.19 -3.94
CA GLN A 237 -16.38 11.05 -3.95
C GLN A 237 -17.66 10.24 -3.96
N LEU A 238 -17.75 9.23 -4.84
CA LEU A 238 -18.88 8.31 -4.91
C LEU A 238 -19.10 7.60 -3.58
N PHE A 239 -18.04 7.01 -3.01
CA PHE A 239 -18.11 6.29 -1.74
C PHE A 239 -18.61 7.18 -0.61
N LYS A 240 -18.02 8.37 -0.43
CA LYS A 240 -18.43 9.34 0.60
C LYS A 240 -19.89 9.77 0.42
N ARG A 241 -20.30 10.02 -0.83
CA ARG A 241 -21.67 10.44 -1.14
C ARG A 241 -22.71 9.35 -0.84
N VAL A 242 -22.41 8.11 -1.22
CA VAL A 242 -23.37 6.99 -1.13
C VAL A 242 -23.35 6.35 0.26
N MET A 243 -22.16 6.04 0.78
CA MET A 243 -22.02 5.30 2.03
C MET A 243 -22.12 6.21 3.27
N LYS A 244 -22.04 7.55 3.11
CA LYS A 244 -22.01 8.53 4.20
C LYS A 244 -20.91 8.23 5.24
N ALA A 245 -19.80 7.68 4.77
CA ALA A 245 -18.63 7.31 5.56
C ALA A 245 -17.37 7.82 4.87
N ASP A 246 -16.32 8.03 5.63
CA ASP A 246 -15.03 8.43 5.06
C ASP A 246 -14.33 7.24 4.41
N ILE A 247 -13.45 7.51 3.47
CA ILE A 247 -12.59 6.50 2.83
C ILE A 247 -11.19 7.05 2.70
N GLN A 248 -10.22 6.29 3.18
CA GLN A 248 -8.80 6.65 3.13
C GLN A 248 -7.98 5.62 2.38
N SER A 249 -6.91 6.05 1.77
CA SER A 249 -5.88 5.19 1.20
C SER A 249 -4.84 4.80 2.25
N GLN A 250 -4.43 3.53 2.23
CA GLN A 250 -3.34 3.01 3.04
C GLN A 250 -2.31 2.33 2.13
N TYR A 251 -1.09 2.84 2.12
CA TYR A 251 0.03 2.25 1.42
C TYR A 251 0.72 1.23 2.32
N ALA A 252 0.75 0.00 1.87
CA ALA A 252 1.35 -1.11 2.59
C ALA A 252 1.87 -2.17 1.62
N ASN A 253 2.89 -2.90 2.02
CA ASN A 253 3.36 -4.09 1.32
C ASN A 253 3.51 -5.28 2.28
N GLU A 254 3.65 -6.48 1.73
CA GLU A 254 3.79 -7.69 2.55
C GLU A 254 5.15 -7.76 3.22
N GLU A 255 6.18 -7.20 2.61
CA GLU A 255 7.56 -7.18 3.10
C GLU A 255 7.67 -6.42 4.42
N CYS A 256 7.16 -5.20 4.43
CA CYS A 256 7.32 -4.26 5.54
C CYS A 256 6.08 -4.18 6.44
N GLY A 257 4.92 -3.93 5.88
CA GLY A 257 3.68 -3.62 6.59
C GLY A 257 3.11 -2.29 6.14
N ILE A 258 2.55 -1.49 7.05
CA ILE A 258 2.00 -0.17 6.76
C ILE A 258 3.15 0.83 6.59
N LEU A 259 3.28 1.39 5.40
CA LEU A 259 4.30 2.37 5.04
C LEU A 259 3.80 3.81 5.17
N ALA A 260 2.58 4.07 4.70
CA ALA A 260 1.95 5.38 4.80
C ALA A 260 0.43 5.28 4.79
N GLN A 261 -0.24 6.32 5.28
CA GLN A 261 -1.70 6.38 5.33
C GLN A 261 -2.17 7.83 5.22
N GLU A 262 -3.28 8.06 4.53
CA GLU A 262 -3.99 9.35 4.54
C GLU A 262 -4.56 9.65 5.93
N ARG A 263 -4.75 10.92 6.26
CA ARG A 263 -5.48 11.34 7.46
C ARG A 263 -6.98 11.47 7.17
N VAL A 264 -7.80 11.25 8.19
CA VAL A 264 -9.23 11.48 8.14
C VAL A 264 -9.60 12.71 8.98
N PRO A 265 -10.62 13.48 8.59
CA PRO A 265 -11.43 13.30 7.37
C PRO A 265 -10.62 13.57 6.10
N THR A 266 -10.85 12.75 5.06
CA THR A 266 -10.19 12.95 3.78
C THR A 266 -10.86 14.07 2.98
N LYS A 267 -10.05 14.82 2.21
CA LYS A 267 -10.55 15.72 1.16
C LYS A 267 -11.11 14.91 -0.01
N ASP A 268 -11.80 15.53 -0.92
CA ASP A 268 -12.30 14.85 -2.13
C ASP A 268 -11.19 14.55 -3.14
N THR A 269 -10.13 15.36 -3.13
CA THR A 269 -8.94 15.23 -3.99
C THR A 269 -7.67 15.55 -3.19
N ASP A 270 -6.52 15.22 -3.77
CA ASP A 270 -5.19 15.65 -3.31
C ASP A 270 -4.90 15.38 -1.84
N ASN A 271 -5.21 14.16 -1.40
CA ASN A 271 -4.89 13.73 -0.04
C ASN A 271 -3.44 13.24 0.02
N PRO A 272 -2.56 13.90 0.80
CA PRO A 272 -1.24 13.38 1.06
C PRO A 272 -1.28 12.18 2.01
N MET A 273 -0.27 11.31 1.90
CA MET A 273 -0.09 10.21 2.85
C MET A 273 1.04 10.52 3.82
N TYR A 274 0.83 10.17 5.08
CA TYR A 274 1.80 10.36 6.15
C TYR A 274 2.55 9.07 6.38
N TRP A 275 3.87 9.14 6.26
CA TRP A 275 4.76 8.00 6.41
C TRP A 275 4.75 7.41 7.81
N ASN A 276 4.98 6.11 7.92
CA ASN A 276 5.25 5.42 9.17
C ASN A 276 6.73 5.60 9.58
N TYR A 277 7.11 6.81 9.94
CA TYR A 277 8.46 7.13 10.40
C TYR A 277 8.87 6.42 11.69
N ALA A 278 7.89 5.92 12.45
CA ALA A 278 8.16 5.17 13.66
C ALA A 278 8.83 3.81 13.40
N SER A 279 8.63 3.23 12.22
CA SER A 279 9.09 1.88 11.93
C SER A 279 10.05 1.79 10.76
N TYR A 280 10.14 2.84 9.94
CA TYR A 280 10.93 2.83 8.73
C TYR A 280 11.73 4.12 8.56
N PHE A 281 12.87 3.99 7.91
CA PHE A 281 13.58 5.10 7.33
C PHE A 281 13.26 5.14 5.83
N PHE A 282 12.85 6.29 5.32
CA PHE A 282 12.45 6.47 3.93
C PHE A 282 13.40 7.39 3.19
N GLU A 283 13.75 6.99 1.97
CA GLU A 283 14.45 7.81 0.99
C GLU A 283 13.57 7.84 -0.27
N VAL A 284 13.42 9.01 -0.89
CA VAL A 284 12.85 9.13 -2.24
C VAL A 284 13.96 9.62 -3.14
N LEU A 285 14.43 8.75 -4.01
CA LEU A 285 15.65 8.95 -4.80
C LEU A 285 15.32 9.13 -6.28
N LYS A 286 16.21 9.81 -7.00
CA LYS A 286 16.17 9.95 -8.46
C LYS A 286 16.20 8.56 -9.12
N PHE A 287 15.71 8.48 -10.37
CA PHE A 287 15.62 7.20 -11.08
C PHE A 287 16.98 6.67 -11.57
N ASP A 288 17.89 7.56 -11.84
CA ASP A 288 19.19 7.33 -12.47
C ASP A 288 20.40 7.55 -11.54
N SER A 289 20.13 7.93 -10.29
CA SER A 289 21.16 8.10 -9.27
C SER A 289 20.61 7.77 -7.86
N ASP A 290 21.51 7.67 -6.88
CA ASP A 290 21.16 7.46 -5.48
C ASP A 290 21.00 8.79 -4.70
N GLU A 291 20.85 9.89 -5.45
CA GLU A 291 20.62 11.20 -4.85
C GLU A 291 19.13 11.42 -4.54
N PRO A 292 18.82 12.08 -3.41
CA PRO A 292 17.47 12.46 -3.06
C PRO A 292 16.83 13.35 -4.15
N VAL A 293 15.51 13.22 -4.30
CA VAL A 293 14.73 14.16 -5.12
C VAL A 293 14.49 15.47 -4.36
N GLU A 294 14.27 16.54 -5.10
CA GLU A 294 13.73 17.78 -4.53
C GLU A 294 12.24 17.64 -4.22
N TYR A 295 11.73 18.49 -3.32
CA TYR A 295 10.29 18.52 -3.05
C TYR A 295 9.49 18.88 -4.30
N GLY A 296 8.44 18.12 -4.55
CA GLY A 296 7.62 18.21 -5.76
C GLY A 296 8.08 17.28 -6.90
N GLU A 297 9.25 16.69 -6.80
CA GLU A 297 9.78 15.76 -7.81
C GLU A 297 9.31 14.32 -7.58
N LEU A 298 9.17 13.58 -8.67
CA LEU A 298 8.88 12.15 -8.67
C LEU A 298 10.18 11.35 -8.54
N GLY A 299 10.21 10.44 -7.56
CA GLY A 299 11.33 9.53 -7.36
C GLY A 299 10.92 8.10 -7.03
N ARG A 300 11.91 7.23 -6.89
CA ARG A 300 11.75 5.84 -6.43
C ARG A 300 11.81 5.77 -4.91
N ILE A 301 10.94 4.95 -4.32
CA ILE A 301 10.86 4.78 -2.87
C ILE A 301 11.87 3.72 -2.43
N VAL A 302 12.74 4.10 -1.49
CA VAL A 302 13.70 3.22 -0.85
C VAL A 302 13.41 3.17 0.65
N ILE A 303 13.37 1.97 1.23
CA ILE A 303 12.88 1.72 2.58
C ILE A 303 13.93 0.97 3.39
N THR A 304 14.19 1.41 4.61
CA THR A 304 14.93 0.64 5.62
C THR A 304 13.97 0.27 6.74
N ASP A 305 13.79 -1.04 6.99
CA ASP A 305 12.92 -1.58 8.05
C ASP A 305 13.68 -1.66 9.36
N LEU A 306 13.42 -0.77 10.29
CA LEU A 306 14.19 -0.60 11.53
C LEU A 306 14.05 -1.77 12.52
N TYR A 307 13.08 -2.67 12.34
CA TYR A 307 12.68 -3.63 13.37
C TYR A 307 12.68 -5.11 12.94
N ASN A 308 13.11 -5.44 11.72
CA ASN A 308 13.21 -6.81 11.26
C ASN A 308 14.67 -7.32 11.28
N TYR A 309 15.02 -8.08 12.28
CA TYR A 309 16.38 -8.61 12.45
C TYR A 309 16.57 -10.01 11.84
N ALA A 310 15.46 -10.72 11.58
CA ALA A 310 15.52 -12.02 10.88
C ALA A 310 15.96 -11.88 9.42
N PHE A 311 15.65 -10.73 8.79
CA PHE A 311 16.01 -10.41 7.42
C PHE A 311 16.16 -8.89 7.32
N PRO A 312 17.34 -8.33 7.62
CA PRO A 312 17.56 -6.89 7.58
C PRO A 312 17.29 -6.31 6.19
N LEU A 313 16.22 -5.53 6.07
CA LEU A 313 15.89 -4.78 4.86
C LEU A 313 16.46 -3.38 4.97
N ILE A 314 17.68 -3.19 4.48
CA ILE A 314 18.38 -1.90 4.46
C ILE A 314 18.40 -1.39 3.03
N ARG A 315 17.91 -0.17 2.81
CA ARG A 315 17.81 0.52 1.52
C ARG A 315 17.12 -0.34 0.44
N TYR A 316 15.96 -0.86 0.77
CA TYR A 316 15.15 -1.68 -0.16
C TYR A 316 14.36 -0.79 -1.13
N ASP A 317 14.75 -0.78 -2.41
CA ASP A 317 13.95 -0.24 -3.51
C ASP A 317 12.79 -1.21 -3.80
N ASN A 318 11.62 -0.88 -3.30
CA ASN A 318 10.43 -1.74 -3.42
C ASN A 318 9.77 -1.68 -4.81
N GLY A 319 10.31 -0.83 -5.69
CA GLY A 319 9.85 -0.63 -7.06
C GLY A 319 8.66 0.35 -7.20
N ASP A 320 8.20 0.94 -6.11
CA ASP A 320 7.15 1.96 -6.16
C ASP A 320 7.74 3.36 -6.30
N THR A 321 6.93 4.29 -6.82
CA THR A 321 7.34 5.67 -7.10
C THR A 321 6.36 6.66 -6.52
N ALA A 322 6.88 7.80 -6.07
CA ALA A 322 6.07 8.84 -5.44
C ALA A 322 6.67 10.22 -5.59
N VAL A 323 5.83 11.23 -5.41
CA VAL A 323 6.26 12.62 -5.24
C VAL A 323 6.48 12.89 -3.76
N LEU A 324 7.67 13.38 -3.42
CA LEU A 324 7.97 13.83 -2.06
C LEU A 324 7.53 15.29 -1.89
N LEU A 325 6.77 15.57 -0.84
CA LEU A 325 6.33 16.93 -0.49
C LEU A 325 7.02 17.40 0.80
N PRO A 326 7.17 18.74 0.96
CA PRO A 326 7.67 19.28 2.22
C PRO A 326 6.73 18.95 3.38
N PRO A 327 7.22 19.09 4.63
CA PRO A 327 6.36 18.99 5.79
C PRO A 327 5.15 19.92 5.71
N ASP A 328 4.00 19.46 6.18
CA ASP A 328 2.77 20.22 6.34
C ASP A 328 2.39 20.37 7.83
N GLU A 329 1.30 21.09 8.09
CA GLU A 329 0.80 21.33 9.46
C GLU A 329 0.45 20.06 10.25
N PHE A 330 0.25 18.92 9.58
CA PHE A 330 -0.13 17.64 10.17
C PHE A 330 1.00 16.62 10.26
N SER A 331 2.14 16.90 9.65
CA SER A 331 3.24 15.94 9.50
C SER A 331 4.27 15.99 10.63
N ASN A 332 4.11 16.90 11.60
CA ASN A 332 5.02 17.09 12.72
C ASN A 332 6.48 17.34 12.30
N GLY A 333 6.68 18.02 11.16
CA GLY A 333 7.99 18.32 10.61
C GLY A 333 8.61 17.24 9.72
N TYR A 334 7.91 16.11 9.52
CA TYR A 334 8.34 15.09 8.58
C TYR A 334 7.88 15.41 7.14
N PRO A 335 8.70 15.12 6.12
CA PRO A 335 8.23 15.15 4.74
C PRO A 335 7.02 14.25 4.52
N VAL A 336 6.21 14.59 3.51
CA VAL A 336 4.94 13.91 3.25
C VAL A 336 4.98 13.24 1.89
N LEU A 337 4.31 12.10 1.77
CA LEU A 337 4.10 11.43 0.50
C LEU A 337 2.94 12.12 -0.23
N GLY A 338 3.22 12.83 -1.31
CA GLY A 338 2.21 13.54 -2.08
C GLY A 338 1.37 12.58 -2.90
N LYS A 339 1.87 12.13 -4.02
CA LYS A 339 1.17 11.21 -4.91
C LYS A 339 1.95 9.92 -5.09
N LEU A 340 1.31 8.80 -4.80
CA LEU A 340 1.83 7.46 -5.06
C LEU A 340 1.42 7.02 -6.46
N PHE A 341 2.39 6.69 -7.31
CA PHE A 341 2.13 6.31 -8.71
C PHE A 341 2.17 4.80 -8.96
N GLY A 342 2.48 4.00 -7.92
CA GLY A 342 2.67 2.57 -8.06
C GLY A 342 4.04 2.22 -8.62
N ARG A 343 4.15 1.09 -9.29
CA ARG A 343 5.46 0.54 -9.65
C ARG A 343 6.15 1.31 -10.76
N ARG A 344 7.47 1.46 -10.65
CA ARG A 344 8.36 2.04 -11.67
C ARG A 344 8.17 1.39 -13.05
N PHE A 345 7.90 0.10 -13.11
CA PHE A 345 7.65 -0.63 -14.35
C PHE A 345 6.32 -0.30 -15.03
N ASP A 346 5.45 0.44 -14.35
CA ASP A 346 4.16 0.89 -14.87
C ASP A 346 4.22 2.35 -15.36
N LEU A 347 5.38 3.02 -15.26
CA LEU A 347 5.58 4.34 -15.84
C LEU A 347 5.91 4.24 -17.32
N THR A 348 5.32 5.13 -18.09
CA THR A 348 5.79 5.48 -19.45
C THR A 348 6.52 6.83 -19.39
N TYR A 349 7.07 7.25 -20.48
CA TYR A 349 7.75 8.53 -20.56
C TYR A 349 7.25 9.33 -21.76
N SER A 350 7.10 10.63 -21.59
CA SER A 350 6.86 11.52 -22.72
C SER A 350 8.05 11.53 -23.67
N VAL A 351 7.87 12.11 -24.84
CA VAL A 351 8.95 12.33 -25.80
C VAL A 351 10.07 13.22 -25.25
N ASP A 352 9.77 14.02 -24.22
CA ASP A 352 10.73 14.86 -23.49
C ASP A 352 11.31 14.17 -22.24
N ASN A 353 11.13 12.84 -22.12
CA ASN A 353 11.58 12.02 -20.99
C ASN A 353 10.95 12.34 -19.63
N LYS A 354 9.80 13.01 -19.59
CA LYS A 354 9.01 13.19 -18.34
C LYS A 354 8.29 11.90 -18.00
N ALA A 355 8.39 11.44 -16.76
CA ALA A 355 7.68 10.24 -16.31
C ALA A 355 6.15 10.47 -16.30
N ILE A 356 5.41 9.56 -16.93
CA ILE A 356 3.96 9.58 -17.07
C ILE A 356 3.37 8.40 -16.29
N SER A 357 2.49 8.73 -15.36
CA SER A 357 1.80 7.74 -14.53
C SER A 357 0.63 7.09 -15.27
N PRO A 358 0.28 5.83 -14.97
CA PRO A 358 -0.96 5.20 -15.40
C PRO A 358 -2.21 6.05 -15.10
N LEU A 359 -2.19 6.84 -14.03
CA LEU A 359 -3.29 7.73 -13.65
C LEU A 359 -3.53 8.83 -14.69
N SER A 360 -2.52 9.27 -15.41
CA SER A 360 -2.68 10.29 -16.46
C SER A 360 -3.55 9.78 -17.60
N TYR A 361 -3.32 8.53 -18.01
CA TYR A 361 -4.16 7.86 -19.01
C TYR A 361 -5.58 7.60 -18.48
N GLY A 362 -5.68 7.05 -17.26
CA GLY A 362 -6.96 6.76 -16.63
C GLY A 362 -7.85 8.00 -16.45
N ARG A 363 -7.25 9.17 -16.20
CA ARG A 363 -7.98 10.45 -16.08
C ARG A 363 -8.70 10.84 -17.38
N ILE A 364 -8.13 10.52 -18.52
CA ILE A 364 -8.73 10.77 -19.84
C ILE A 364 -9.72 9.65 -20.18
N LEU A 365 -9.29 8.41 -20.07
CA LEU A 365 -10.05 7.22 -20.49
C LEU A 365 -11.38 7.04 -19.73
N LYS A 366 -11.46 7.54 -18.48
CA LYS A 366 -12.71 7.50 -17.71
C LYS A 366 -13.88 8.32 -18.31
N HIS A 367 -13.59 9.26 -19.20
CA HIS A 367 -14.63 10.05 -19.87
C HIS A 367 -15.27 9.32 -21.05
N TYR A 368 -14.78 8.13 -21.39
CA TYR A 368 -15.29 7.30 -22.48
C TYR A 368 -16.01 6.07 -21.90
N ASP A 369 -17.30 6.21 -21.61
CA ASP A 369 -18.14 5.13 -21.03
C ASP A 369 -18.25 3.90 -21.93
N SER A 370 -17.96 4.05 -23.21
CA SER A 370 -17.87 2.98 -24.21
C SER A 370 -16.71 2.01 -23.99
N ILE A 371 -15.69 2.40 -23.21
CA ILE A 371 -14.53 1.58 -22.92
C ILE A 371 -14.80 0.69 -21.70
N ALA A 372 -14.68 -0.63 -21.88
CA ALA A 372 -14.78 -1.60 -20.78
C ALA A 372 -13.44 -1.81 -20.08
N GLN A 373 -12.33 -1.91 -20.88
CA GLN A 373 -10.98 -2.13 -20.38
C GLN A 373 -9.99 -1.41 -21.28
N TRP A 374 -8.85 -1.03 -20.72
CA TRP A 374 -7.80 -0.38 -21.48
C TRP A 374 -6.39 -0.80 -21.00
N GLN A 375 -5.44 -0.73 -21.90
CA GLN A 375 -4.02 -0.88 -21.60
C GLN A 375 -3.20 0.01 -22.53
N VAL A 376 -2.25 0.76 -21.99
CA VAL A 376 -1.30 1.55 -22.77
C VAL A 376 0.05 0.86 -22.76
N ILE A 377 0.66 0.69 -23.94
CA ILE A 377 1.97 0.06 -24.12
C ILE A 377 2.91 1.06 -24.77
N GLN A 378 4.02 1.37 -24.12
CA GLN A 378 5.11 2.15 -24.72
C GLN A 378 6.15 1.19 -25.28
N ASN A 379 6.37 1.20 -26.60
CA ASN A 379 7.32 0.31 -27.28
C ASN A 379 8.66 0.99 -27.60
N SER A 380 8.66 2.32 -27.75
CA SER A 380 9.86 3.13 -27.96
C SER A 380 9.69 4.49 -27.27
N LYS A 381 10.66 5.38 -27.46
CA LYS A 381 10.55 6.77 -26.98
C LYS A 381 9.30 7.48 -27.48
N THR A 382 8.88 7.17 -28.72
CA THR A 382 7.77 7.84 -29.41
C THR A 382 6.58 6.94 -29.68
N ASP A 383 6.70 5.62 -29.63
CA ASP A 383 5.66 4.71 -30.10
C ASP A 383 4.84 4.13 -28.95
N PHE A 384 3.53 4.38 -29.00
CA PHE A 384 2.54 3.95 -28.03
C PHE A 384 1.41 3.18 -28.70
N VAL A 385 0.99 2.09 -28.06
CA VAL A 385 -0.19 1.31 -28.44
C VAL A 385 -1.21 1.39 -27.32
N VAL A 386 -2.46 1.76 -27.66
CA VAL A 386 -3.58 1.79 -26.71
C VAL A 386 -4.51 0.63 -27.05
N LYS A 387 -4.51 -0.41 -26.22
CA LYS A 387 -5.44 -1.54 -26.36
C LYS A 387 -6.75 -1.21 -25.66
N LEU A 388 -7.87 -1.41 -26.35
CA LEU A 388 -9.20 -1.13 -25.84
C LEU A 388 -10.11 -2.33 -25.98
N VAL A 389 -10.86 -2.64 -24.92
CA VAL A 389 -12.02 -3.52 -24.96
C VAL A 389 -13.24 -2.61 -24.92
N MET A 390 -14.03 -2.63 -25.99
CA MET A 390 -15.19 -1.76 -26.12
C MET A 390 -16.48 -2.43 -25.62
N ARG A 391 -17.36 -1.68 -24.95
CA ARG A 391 -18.73 -2.10 -24.62
C ARG A 391 -19.69 -1.88 -25.78
N ARG A 392 -19.41 -0.87 -26.60
CA ARG A 392 -20.15 -0.46 -27.78
C ARG A 392 -19.24 0.32 -28.71
N GLU A 393 -19.59 0.39 -29.98
CA GLU A 393 -18.89 1.25 -30.93
C GLU A 393 -18.99 2.73 -30.53
N ASP A 394 -17.89 3.46 -30.63
CA ASP A 394 -17.80 4.87 -30.29
C ASP A 394 -16.63 5.53 -31.03
N ASP A 395 -16.93 6.23 -32.08
CA ASP A 395 -15.93 6.93 -32.91
C ASP A 395 -15.26 8.10 -32.15
N SER A 396 -15.87 8.59 -31.06
CA SER A 396 -15.28 9.67 -30.26
C SER A 396 -13.98 9.26 -29.55
N VAL A 397 -13.75 7.97 -29.40
CA VAL A 397 -12.54 7.42 -28.76
C VAL A 397 -11.26 7.86 -29.48
N VAL A 398 -11.32 8.14 -30.79
CA VAL A 398 -10.16 8.64 -31.56
C VAL A 398 -9.66 9.99 -31.04
N LYS A 399 -10.55 10.81 -30.47
CA LYS A 399 -10.20 12.10 -29.85
C LYS A 399 -9.25 11.95 -28.66
N MET A 400 -9.22 10.79 -28.02
CA MET A 400 -8.29 10.46 -26.93
C MET A 400 -6.82 10.62 -27.37
N ILE A 401 -6.50 10.37 -28.65
CA ILE A 401 -5.13 10.50 -29.17
C ILE A 401 -4.63 11.94 -28.97
N SER A 402 -5.42 12.94 -29.32
CA SER A 402 -5.03 14.35 -29.13
C SER A 402 -4.84 14.69 -27.65
N GLN A 403 -5.71 14.19 -26.78
CA GLN A 403 -5.58 14.38 -25.34
C GLN A 403 -4.34 13.70 -24.74
N PHE A 404 -3.95 12.54 -25.27
CA PHE A 404 -2.71 11.90 -24.85
C PHE A 404 -1.47 12.66 -25.32
N LYS A 405 -1.50 13.25 -26.50
CA LYS A 405 -0.40 14.09 -26.99
C LYS A 405 -0.13 15.31 -26.14
N GLU A 406 -1.11 15.86 -25.43
CA GLU A 406 -0.94 17.01 -24.52
C GLU A 406 0.12 16.74 -23.44
N PHE A 407 0.24 15.50 -22.95
CA PHE A 407 1.24 15.15 -21.93
C PHE A 407 2.34 14.21 -22.45
N LEU A 408 2.14 13.47 -23.54
CA LEU A 408 3.17 12.66 -24.15
C LEU A 408 4.07 13.46 -25.07
N GLY A 409 3.57 14.56 -25.63
CA GLY A 409 4.23 15.39 -26.64
C GLY A 409 3.73 15.10 -28.05
N GLU A 410 3.76 16.11 -28.92
CA GLU A 410 3.23 16.03 -30.29
C GLU A 410 3.90 14.98 -31.18
N ALA A 411 5.19 14.68 -30.91
CA ALA A 411 5.94 13.66 -31.64
C ALA A 411 5.58 12.21 -31.22
N ALA A 412 4.65 12.03 -30.28
CA ALA A 412 4.21 10.69 -29.90
C ALA A 412 3.33 10.07 -31.01
N ASN A 413 3.72 8.88 -31.46
CA ASN A 413 2.96 8.03 -32.37
C ASN A 413 2.04 7.12 -31.56
N ILE A 414 0.73 7.34 -31.62
CA ILE A 414 -0.23 6.62 -30.80
C ILE A 414 -1.15 5.85 -31.73
N SER A 415 -1.17 4.51 -31.60
CA SER A 415 -2.09 3.64 -32.29
C SER A 415 -3.12 3.04 -31.33
N ILE A 416 -4.33 2.79 -31.82
CA ILE A 416 -5.38 2.09 -31.08
C ILE A 416 -5.55 0.69 -31.62
N GLU A 417 -5.55 -0.30 -30.73
CA GLU A 417 -5.88 -1.69 -31.02
C GLU A 417 -7.13 -2.09 -30.26
N TYR A 418 -8.15 -2.54 -31.00
CA TYR A 418 -9.35 -3.12 -30.38
C TYR A 418 -9.14 -4.60 -30.13
N VAL A 419 -9.35 -5.03 -28.89
CA VAL A 419 -9.12 -6.40 -28.43
C VAL A 419 -10.35 -6.92 -27.67
N ASN A 420 -10.49 -8.25 -27.62
CA ASN A 420 -11.63 -8.88 -26.93
C ASN A 420 -11.45 -8.92 -25.42
N ASP A 421 -10.22 -9.01 -24.91
CA ASP A 421 -9.89 -9.00 -23.47
C ASP A 421 -8.45 -8.52 -23.25
N ILE A 422 -8.20 -7.98 -22.06
CA ILE A 422 -6.86 -7.66 -21.57
C ILE A 422 -6.55 -8.64 -20.45
N PRO A 423 -5.53 -9.52 -20.61
CA PRO A 423 -5.23 -10.56 -19.65
C PRO A 423 -4.97 -10.05 -18.24
N VAL A 424 -5.42 -10.82 -17.25
CA VAL A 424 -5.07 -10.61 -15.86
C VAL A 424 -3.75 -11.29 -15.53
N LEU A 425 -2.97 -10.66 -14.65
CA LEU A 425 -1.78 -11.28 -14.08
C LEU A 425 -2.19 -12.44 -13.13
N ALA A 426 -1.23 -13.32 -12.80
CA ALA A 426 -1.44 -14.38 -11.81
C ALA A 426 -1.94 -13.88 -10.43
N SER A 427 -1.75 -12.60 -10.13
CA SER A 427 -2.28 -11.91 -8.94
C SER A 427 -3.76 -11.53 -9.03
N GLY A 428 -4.45 -11.80 -10.15
CA GLY A 428 -5.82 -11.37 -10.40
C GLY A 428 -5.96 -9.89 -10.83
N LYS A 429 -4.86 -9.16 -10.98
CA LYS A 429 -4.84 -7.74 -11.38
C LYS A 429 -4.56 -7.59 -12.88
N ARG A 430 -5.16 -6.59 -13.52
CA ARG A 430 -4.75 -6.15 -14.87
C ARG A 430 -3.65 -5.12 -14.77
N LYS A 431 -2.74 -5.14 -15.75
CA LYS A 431 -1.68 -4.16 -15.87
C LYS A 431 -2.14 -3.06 -16.83
N PRO A 432 -2.50 -1.87 -16.35
CA PRO A 432 -3.06 -0.82 -17.21
C PRO A 432 -2.01 -0.19 -18.12
N VAL A 433 -0.74 -0.26 -17.73
CA VAL A 433 0.37 0.30 -18.51
C VAL A 433 1.50 -0.70 -18.58
N VAL A 434 2.11 -0.83 -19.76
CA VAL A 434 3.28 -1.67 -20.02
C VAL A 434 4.34 -0.80 -20.68
N ASN A 435 5.53 -0.77 -20.13
CA ASN A 435 6.66 -0.10 -20.75
C ASN A 435 7.67 -1.15 -21.23
N ASN A 436 7.77 -1.30 -22.55
CA ASN A 436 8.74 -2.17 -23.23
C ASN A 436 10.03 -1.42 -23.60
N TRP A 437 9.98 -0.09 -23.53
CA TRP A 437 11.14 0.74 -23.84
C TRP A 437 12.08 0.79 -22.64
N LYS A 438 13.25 0.20 -22.79
CA LYS A 438 14.33 0.29 -21.81
C LYS A 438 15.11 1.57 -22.08
N ARG A 439 15.04 2.50 -21.16
CA ARG A 439 15.81 3.75 -21.16
C ARG A 439 17.28 3.50 -20.83
#